data_6df3087d9dd66c73424535e22d1aba81
#
_entry.id   6df3087d9dd66c73424535e22d1aba81
#
_cell.length_a   1.000
_cell.length_b   1.000
_cell.length_c   1.000
_cell.angle_alpha   90.00
_cell.angle_beta   90.00
_cell.angle_gamma   90.00
#
_symmetry.space_group_name_H-M   'P 1'
#
loop_
_entity.id
_entity.type
_entity.pdbx_description
1 polymer ?
#
loop_
_entity_poly.entity_id
_entity_poly.type
_entity_poly.pdbx_seq_one_letter_code
_entity_poly.pdbx_strand_id
1 'polypeptide(L)'
;MRVSDIDIDVINTAHIWDKEKRDFSLAVVVKTWGSSPRQVGSMMLIRDDGHIVGSVSGGCVEGSVIFSAKNILAERSAEILDFGVADQDAWSVGLSCGGKISVFVCPRKKIQSSLFEKLNSANVNREIFQIQCDFRRGEIYESKSLNSNDHCLPWDVRWGVPCVW
;
A
#
# COMPACT_ATOMS: atom_id res chain seq x y z
N MET A 1 -3.32 13.12 -7.53
CA MET A 1 -4.29 12.70 -6.50
C MET A 1 -3.94 13.42 -5.21
N ARG A 2 -4.88 14.01 -4.51
CA ARG A 2 -4.60 14.56 -3.18
C ARG A 2 -4.47 13.39 -2.21
N VAL A 3 -3.44 13.44 -1.37
CA VAL A 3 -3.29 12.54 -0.22
C VAL A 3 -4.51 12.73 0.67
N SER A 4 -5.21 11.65 1.02
CA SER A 4 -6.31 11.74 1.97
C SER A 4 -5.75 11.95 3.37
N ASP A 5 -6.54 12.57 4.27
CA ASP A 5 -6.14 12.73 5.68
C ASP A 5 -5.78 11.38 6.32
N ILE A 6 -6.48 10.31 5.92
CA ILE A 6 -6.20 8.94 6.38
C ILE A 6 -4.80 8.48 5.96
N ASP A 7 -4.38 8.78 4.73
CA ASP A 7 -3.06 8.37 4.24
C ASP A 7 -1.94 9.22 4.85
N ILE A 8 -2.23 10.47 5.25
CA ILE A 8 -1.31 11.31 6.04
C ILE A 8 -1.05 10.67 7.41
N ASP A 9 -2.08 10.19 8.08
CA ASP A 9 -1.94 9.48 9.36
C ASP A 9 -1.13 8.21 9.21
N VAL A 10 -1.30 7.48 8.10
CA VAL A 10 -0.47 6.30 7.77
C VAL A 10 1.00 6.67 7.66
N ILE A 11 1.35 7.74 6.93
CA ILE A 11 2.74 8.17 6.75
C ILE A 11 3.36 8.58 8.10
N ASN A 12 2.66 9.41 8.87
CA ASN A 12 3.12 9.88 10.17
C ASN A 12 3.35 8.70 11.13
N THR A 13 2.40 7.76 11.18
CA THR A 13 2.49 6.57 12.04
C THR A 13 3.62 5.65 11.58
N ALA A 14 3.77 5.41 10.27
CA ALA A 14 4.85 4.61 9.74
C ALA A 14 6.23 5.16 10.12
N HIS A 15 6.39 6.49 10.04
CA HIS A 15 7.62 7.15 10.44
C HIS A 15 7.93 6.97 11.94
N ILE A 16 6.90 7.07 12.80
CA ILE A 16 7.04 6.86 14.25
C ILE A 16 7.43 5.40 14.54
N TRP A 17 6.69 4.44 13.97
CA TRP A 17 6.96 3.02 14.19
C TRP A 17 8.32 2.59 13.66
N ASP A 18 8.75 3.17 12.56
CA ASP A 18 10.09 2.93 12.01
C ASP A 18 11.20 3.42 12.94
N LYS A 19 11.06 4.63 13.50
CA LYS A 19 11.99 5.17 14.51
C LYS A 19 12.01 4.31 15.78
N GLU A 20 10.86 3.82 16.21
CA GLU A 20 10.71 2.93 17.35
C GLU A 20 11.17 1.49 17.07
N LYS A 21 11.58 1.20 15.83
CA LYS A 21 11.98 -0.16 15.37
C LYS A 21 10.88 -1.21 15.58
N ARG A 22 9.62 -0.81 15.43
CA ARG A 22 8.48 -1.73 15.48
C ARG A 22 8.46 -2.58 14.22
N ASP A 23 8.00 -3.82 14.35
CA ASP A 23 7.76 -4.68 13.18
C ASP A 23 6.33 -4.47 12.68
N PHE A 24 6.18 -4.17 11.39
CA PHE A 24 4.90 -3.92 10.76
C PHE A 24 4.95 -4.22 9.25
N SER A 25 3.78 -4.37 8.65
CA SER A 25 3.60 -4.43 7.19
C SER A 25 2.91 -3.18 6.68
N LEU A 26 3.29 -2.76 5.48
CA LEU A 26 2.59 -1.75 4.70
C LEU A 26 1.80 -2.43 3.60
N ALA A 27 0.49 -2.24 3.59
CA ALA A 27 -0.41 -2.64 2.53
C ALA A 27 -0.70 -1.43 1.64
N VAL A 28 -0.56 -1.58 0.33
CA VAL A 28 -0.77 -0.53 -0.67
C VAL A 28 -1.73 -1.02 -1.73
N VAL A 29 -2.76 -0.26 -2.05
CA VAL A 29 -3.63 -0.53 -3.21
C VAL A 29 -2.85 -0.26 -4.47
N VAL A 30 -2.62 -1.30 -5.28
CA VAL A 30 -1.81 -1.20 -6.51
C VAL A 30 -2.65 -1.28 -7.78
N LYS A 31 -3.89 -1.79 -7.68
CA LYS A 31 -4.80 -1.88 -8.82
C LYS A 31 -6.25 -1.86 -8.33
N THR A 32 -7.11 -1.19 -9.09
CA THR A 32 -8.56 -1.23 -8.88
C THR A 32 -9.27 -1.40 -10.22
N TRP A 33 -10.43 -2.04 -10.21
CA TRP A 33 -11.31 -2.15 -11.36
C TRP A 33 -12.78 -2.08 -10.91
N GLY A 34 -13.58 -1.33 -11.66
CA GLY A 34 -14.97 -1.08 -11.29
C GLY A 34 -15.08 -0.10 -10.11
N SER A 35 -16.14 -0.27 -9.32
CA SER A 35 -16.39 0.59 -8.15
C SER A 35 -15.47 0.19 -7.00
N SER A 36 -14.58 1.08 -6.60
CA SER A 36 -13.72 0.87 -5.43
C SER A 36 -13.83 2.06 -4.48
N PRO A 37 -14.11 1.83 -3.19
CA PRO A 37 -14.19 2.90 -2.19
C PRO A 37 -12.83 3.57 -1.92
N ARG A 38 -11.73 2.86 -2.17
CA ARG A 38 -10.36 3.37 -2.03
C ARG A 38 -9.65 3.30 -3.38
N GLN A 39 -8.82 4.29 -3.66
CA GLN A 39 -8.10 4.41 -4.94
C GLN A 39 -6.71 3.77 -4.85
N VAL A 40 -6.10 3.52 -6.02
CA VAL A 40 -4.69 3.14 -6.13
C VAL A 40 -3.83 4.14 -5.36
N GLY A 41 -2.88 3.64 -4.58
CA GLY A 41 -2.03 4.42 -3.68
C GLY A 41 -2.58 4.57 -2.26
N SER A 42 -3.82 4.16 -1.97
CA SER A 42 -4.31 4.11 -0.58
C SER A 42 -3.54 3.09 0.23
N MET A 43 -3.30 3.40 1.50
CA MET A 43 -2.40 2.63 2.35
C MET A 43 -3.04 2.20 3.67
N MET A 44 -2.52 1.10 4.22
CA MET A 44 -2.83 0.61 5.56
C MET A 44 -1.58 0.03 6.19
N LEU A 45 -1.33 0.36 7.45
CA LEU A 45 -0.30 -0.24 8.28
C LEU A 45 -0.91 -1.32 9.16
N ILE A 46 -0.18 -2.43 9.30
CA ILE A 46 -0.55 -3.53 10.20
C ILE A 46 0.68 -3.88 11.03
N ARG A 47 0.61 -3.65 12.34
CA ARG A 47 1.67 -3.98 13.28
C ARG A 47 1.53 -5.42 13.77
N ASP A 48 2.62 -5.99 14.26
CA ASP A 48 2.70 -7.38 14.77
C ASP A 48 1.71 -7.67 15.91
N ASP A 49 1.43 -6.67 16.76
CA ASP A 49 0.44 -6.76 17.86
C ASP A 49 -1.02 -6.57 17.40
N GLY A 50 -1.25 -6.35 16.10
CA GLY A 50 -2.57 -6.16 15.50
C GLY A 50 -3.07 -4.71 15.48
N HIS A 51 -2.24 -3.72 15.85
CA HIS A 51 -2.61 -2.31 15.69
C HIS A 51 -2.64 -1.95 14.20
N ILE A 52 -3.68 -1.23 13.79
CA ILE A 52 -3.95 -0.92 12.39
C ILE A 52 -4.15 0.59 12.23
N VAL A 53 -3.58 1.16 11.17
CA VAL A 53 -3.80 2.56 10.76
C VAL A 53 -4.02 2.61 9.26
N GLY A 54 -5.02 3.35 8.81
CA GLY A 54 -5.38 3.47 7.40
C GLY A 54 -6.40 2.44 6.92
N SER A 55 -6.63 2.38 5.61
CA SER A 55 -7.59 1.47 4.98
C SER A 55 -7.29 1.28 3.51
N VAL A 56 -7.53 0.09 2.99
CA VAL A 56 -7.34 -0.27 1.56
C VAL A 56 -8.67 -0.45 0.81
N SER A 57 -9.77 -0.72 1.51
CA SER A 57 -11.06 -1.01 0.86
C SER A 57 -12.27 -0.32 1.51
N GLY A 58 -12.09 0.33 2.65
CA GLY A 58 -13.20 0.90 3.42
C GLY A 58 -13.96 -0.13 4.24
N GLY A 59 -13.36 -1.26 4.59
CA GLY A 59 -13.90 -2.28 5.49
C GLY A 59 -14.19 -3.65 4.84
N CYS A 60 -14.15 -3.74 3.49
CA CYS A 60 -14.55 -4.98 2.82
C CYS A 60 -13.51 -6.11 2.91
N VAL A 61 -12.22 -5.80 2.72
CA VAL A 61 -11.16 -6.81 2.64
C VAL A 61 -10.10 -6.67 3.73
N GLU A 62 -10.21 -5.70 4.62
CA GLU A 62 -9.24 -5.42 5.67
C GLU A 62 -8.94 -6.66 6.52
N GLY A 63 -9.96 -7.43 6.89
CA GLY A 63 -9.78 -8.65 7.67
C GLY A 63 -8.85 -9.67 7.00
N SER A 64 -9.01 -9.89 5.69
CA SER A 64 -8.15 -10.79 4.91
C SER A 64 -6.73 -10.23 4.77
N VAL A 65 -6.60 -8.92 4.54
CA VAL A 65 -5.29 -8.25 4.45
C VAL A 65 -4.54 -8.35 5.78
N ILE A 66 -5.22 -8.15 6.91
CA ILE A 66 -4.63 -8.27 8.26
C ILE A 66 -4.17 -9.71 8.52
N PHE A 67 -4.97 -10.70 8.14
CA PHE A 67 -4.61 -12.10 8.30
C PHE A 67 -3.35 -12.45 7.51
N SER A 68 -3.30 -12.08 6.22
CA SER A 68 -2.11 -12.28 5.38
C SER A 68 -0.90 -11.49 5.88
N ALA A 69 -1.09 -10.25 6.35
CA ALA A 69 -0.01 -9.42 6.88
C ALA A 69 0.72 -10.07 8.06
N LYS A 70 0.03 -10.81 8.93
CA LYS A 70 0.64 -11.55 10.05
C LYS A 70 1.57 -12.66 9.55
N ASN A 71 1.16 -13.41 8.51
CA ASN A 71 1.98 -14.44 7.90
C ASN A 71 3.20 -13.82 7.19
N ILE A 72 2.98 -12.74 6.45
CA ILE A 72 4.00 -11.96 5.74
C ILE A 72 5.07 -11.44 6.71
N LEU A 73 4.69 -10.97 7.90
CA LEU A 73 5.63 -10.56 8.94
C LEU A 73 6.47 -11.72 9.45
N ALA A 74 5.86 -12.89 9.67
CA ALA A 74 6.55 -14.10 10.14
C ALA A 74 7.52 -14.64 9.08
N GLU A 75 7.09 -14.72 7.82
CA GLU A 75 7.86 -15.26 6.70
C GLU A 75 8.83 -14.23 6.10
N ARG A 76 8.63 -12.94 6.40
CA ARG A 76 9.40 -11.80 5.84
C ARG A 76 9.36 -11.74 4.30
N SER A 77 8.26 -12.19 3.72
CA SER A 77 8.00 -12.18 2.28
C SER A 77 6.89 -11.18 1.95
N ALA A 78 7.00 -10.46 0.83
CA ALA A 78 5.92 -9.60 0.36
C ALA A 78 4.98 -10.39 -0.56
N GLU A 79 3.71 -10.01 -0.60
CA GLU A 79 2.68 -10.69 -1.38
C GLU A 79 1.71 -9.70 -2.03
N ILE A 80 1.14 -10.08 -3.18
CA ILE A 80 0.01 -9.39 -3.80
C ILE A 80 -1.25 -10.19 -3.49
N LEU A 81 -2.23 -9.52 -2.90
CA LEU A 81 -3.54 -10.07 -2.58
C LEU A 81 -4.55 -9.53 -3.58
N ASP A 82 -5.19 -10.40 -4.34
CA ASP A 82 -6.22 -10.06 -5.30
C ASP A 82 -7.61 -10.36 -4.73
N PHE A 83 -8.48 -9.36 -4.75
CA PHE A 83 -9.87 -9.47 -4.29
C PHE A 83 -10.82 -9.07 -5.42
N GLY A 84 -11.90 -9.83 -5.63
CA GLY A 84 -12.87 -9.52 -6.69
C GLY A 84 -13.98 -10.55 -6.81
N VAL A 85 -14.75 -10.52 -7.91
CA VAL A 85 -15.84 -11.46 -8.17
C VAL A 85 -15.29 -12.88 -8.21
N ALA A 86 -15.85 -13.75 -7.38
CA ALA A 86 -15.43 -15.10 -7.13
C ALA A 86 -15.28 -15.97 -8.39
N ASP A 87 -14.14 -16.62 -8.52
CA ASP A 87 -14.11 -17.95 -9.13
C ASP A 87 -14.84 -18.92 -8.17
N GLN A 88 -15.68 -19.80 -8.70
CA GLN A 88 -16.66 -20.63 -7.97
C GLN A 88 -16.04 -21.59 -6.94
N ASP A 89 -14.70 -21.68 -6.83
CA ASP A 89 -14.00 -22.67 -6.01
C ASP A 89 -13.19 -22.08 -4.84
N ALA A 90 -13.16 -20.78 -4.66
CA ALA A 90 -12.47 -20.16 -3.53
C ALA A 90 -13.46 -19.32 -2.71
N TRP A 91 -13.39 -19.44 -1.39
CA TRP A 91 -14.03 -18.52 -0.44
C TRP A 91 -13.41 -17.13 -0.57
N SER A 92 -13.64 -16.50 -1.73
CA SER A 92 -13.14 -15.17 -1.99
C SER A 92 -13.98 -14.16 -1.25
N VAL A 93 -13.37 -13.40 -0.40
CA VAL A 93 -13.97 -12.19 0.17
C VAL A 93 -14.26 -11.26 -0.99
N GLY A 94 -15.50 -11.30 -1.49
CA GLY A 94 -15.96 -10.44 -2.56
C GLY A 94 -16.13 -9.01 -2.05
N LEU A 95 -15.73 -8.04 -2.86
CA LEU A 95 -16.08 -6.66 -2.59
C LEU A 95 -17.60 -6.51 -2.76
N SER A 96 -18.30 -6.04 -1.71
CA SER A 96 -19.75 -5.81 -1.75
C SER A 96 -20.19 -4.85 -2.85
N CYS A 97 -19.27 -4.04 -3.40
CA CYS A 97 -19.49 -3.12 -4.52
C CYS A 97 -19.30 -3.78 -5.90
N GLY A 98 -18.94 -5.07 -5.99
CA GLY A 98 -18.70 -5.78 -7.26
C GLY A 98 -17.41 -5.36 -8.00
N GLY A 99 -16.55 -4.54 -7.40
CA GLY A 99 -15.27 -4.15 -7.95
C GLY A 99 -14.18 -5.21 -7.75
N LYS A 100 -12.99 -4.94 -8.27
CA LYS A 100 -11.78 -5.72 -8.02
C LYS A 100 -10.70 -4.80 -7.45
N ILE A 101 -9.89 -5.33 -6.55
CA ILE A 101 -8.77 -4.61 -5.95
C ILE A 101 -7.58 -5.54 -5.76
N SER A 102 -6.39 -5.06 -6.09
CA SER A 102 -5.13 -5.73 -5.77
C SER A 102 -4.38 -4.91 -4.73
N VAL A 103 -3.97 -5.58 -3.67
CA VAL A 103 -3.26 -4.98 -2.53
C VAL A 103 -1.89 -5.64 -2.41
N PHE A 104 -0.83 -4.84 -2.50
CA PHE A 104 0.53 -5.29 -2.26
C PHE A 104 0.84 -5.12 -0.77
N VAL A 105 1.16 -6.21 -0.08
CA VAL A 105 1.50 -6.24 1.34
C VAL A 105 3.00 -6.52 1.48
N CYS A 106 3.72 -5.59 2.09
CA CYS A 106 5.17 -5.61 2.18
C CYS A 106 5.62 -5.45 3.64
N PRO A 107 6.43 -6.37 4.20
CA PRO A 107 6.94 -6.25 5.55
C PRO A 107 7.98 -5.14 5.63
N ARG A 108 8.08 -4.44 6.79
CA ARG A 108 9.00 -3.31 7.00
C ARG A 108 10.43 -3.58 6.53
N LYS A 109 10.92 -4.81 6.69
CA LYS A 109 12.30 -5.18 6.31
C LYS A 109 12.57 -5.15 4.80
N LYS A 110 11.53 -5.18 3.99
CA LYS A 110 11.58 -5.08 2.53
C LYS A 110 11.29 -3.66 2.01
N ILE A 111 11.12 -2.72 2.90
CA ILE A 111 10.91 -1.31 2.59
C ILE A 111 12.22 -0.56 2.81
N GLN A 112 12.62 0.28 1.85
CA GLN A 112 13.83 1.10 1.94
C GLN A 112 13.90 1.84 3.29
N SER A 113 15.05 1.78 3.95
CA SER A 113 15.21 2.25 5.34
C SER A 113 14.89 3.74 5.55
N SER A 114 15.19 4.59 4.57
CA SER A 114 14.93 6.04 4.65
C SER A 114 13.58 6.46 4.09
N LEU A 115 12.74 5.50 3.61
CA LEU A 115 11.53 5.83 2.86
C LEU A 115 10.55 6.66 3.69
N PHE A 116 10.25 6.23 4.91
CA PHE A 116 9.25 6.90 5.75
C PHE A 116 9.70 8.27 6.25
N GLU A 117 10.99 8.45 6.51
CA GLU A 117 11.55 9.75 6.85
C GLU A 117 11.38 10.74 5.68
N LYS A 118 11.73 10.31 4.48
CA LYS A 118 11.60 11.13 3.27
C LYS A 118 10.15 11.42 2.92
N LEU A 119 9.27 10.42 3.01
CA LEU A 119 7.83 10.60 2.83
C LEU A 119 7.25 11.61 3.79
N ASN A 120 7.62 11.51 5.08
CA ASN A 120 7.16 12.46 6.09
C ASN A 120 7.67 13.87 5.81
N SER A 121 8.94 14.02 5.42
CA SER A 121 9.52 15.33 5.06
C SER A 121 8.82 15.94 3.84
N ALA A 122 8.60 15.13 2.79
CA ALA A 122 7.91 15.59 1.59
C ALA A 122 6.45 15.99 1.89
N ASN A 123 5.76 15.25 2.78
CA ASN A 123 4.41 15.59 3.20
C ASN A 123 4.37 16.94 3.94
N VAL A 124 5.29 17.17 4.88
CA VAL A 124 5.41 18.44 5.63
C VAL A 124 5.71 19.61 4.68
N ASN A 125 6.64 19.41 3.74
CA ASN A 125 7.05 20.44 2.78
C ASN A 125 6.09 20.59 1.60
N ARG A 126 5.05 19.74 1.48
CA ARG A 126 4.14 19.67 0.33
C ARG A 126 4.86 19.40 -0.99
N GLU A 127 5.90 18.60 -0.95
CA GLU A 127 6.67 18.16 -2.10
C GLU A 127 6.07 16.91 -2.73
N ILE A 128 6.29 16.74 -4.04
CA ILE A 128 5.90 15.50 -4.73
C ILE A 128 6.89 14.41 -4.35
N PHE A 129 6.38 13.28 -3.88
CA PHE A 129 7.16 12.10 -3.58
C PHE A 129 6.59 10.89 -4.31
N GLN A 130 7.46 10.06 -4.87
CA GLN A 130 7.07 8.87 -5.61
C GLN A 130 7.64 7.62 -4.94
N ILE A 131 6.79 6.62 -4.74
CA ILE A 131 7.20 5.30 -4.30
C ILE A 131 7.02 4.29 -5.42
N GLN A 132 7.92 3.34 -5.48
CA GLN A 132 7.86 2.21 -6.40
C GLN A 132 7.71 0.91 -5.63
N CYS A 133 6.72 0.10 -6.02
CA CYS A 133 6.51 -1.24 -5.52
C CYS A 133 7.10 -2.24 -6.54
N ASP A 134 8.19 -2.91 -6.18
CA ASP A 134 8.77 -3.97 -6.99
C ASP A 134 8.18 -5.33 -6.58
N PHE A 135 7.23 -5.80 -7.34
CA PHE A 135 6.53 -7.07 -7.05
C PHE A 135 7.40 -8.31 -7.24
N ARG A 136 8.46 -8.23 -8.07
CA ARG A 136 9.37 -9.36 -8.31
C ARG A 136 10.32 -9.55 -7.14
N ARG A 137 10.82 -8.44 -6.58
CA ARG A 137 11.71 -8.44 -5.41
C ARG A 137 10.93 -8.42 -4.09
N GLY A 138 9.66 -8.06 -4.15
CA GLY A 138 8.85 -7.86 -2.97
C GLY A 138 9.30 -6.66 -2.14
N GLU A 139 9.71 -5.57 -2.79
CA GLU A 139 10.34 -4.41 -2.14
C GLU A 139 9.57 -3.12 -2.43
N ILE A 140 9.68 -2.15 -1.51
CA ILE A 140 9.17 -0.78 -1.70
C ILE A 140 10.32 0.19 -1.50
N TYR A 141 10.50 1.12 -2.44
CA TYR A 141 11.55 2.14 -2.41
C TYR A 141 11.11 3.45 -3.07
N GLU A 142 11.91 4.49 -2.88
CA GLU A 142 11.75 5.78 -3.54
C GLU A 142 12.00 5.63 -5.05
N SER A 143 11.05 6.09 -5.87
CA SER A 143 11.26 6.18 -7.32
C SER A 143 12.16 7.36 -7.65
N LYS A 144 13.21 7.12 -8.44
CA LYS A 144 14.15 8.17 -8.88
C LYS A 144 13.72 8.85 -10.18
N SER A 145 12.68 8.36 -10.84
CA SER A 145 12.23 8.89 -12.13
C SER A 145 11.20 9.99 -11.91
N LEU A 146 11.64 11.25 -12.07
CA LEU A 146 10.75 12.42 -12.13
C LEU A 146 10.33 12.77 -13.57
N ASN A 147 10.73 11.97 -14.58
CA ASN A 147 10.43 12.27 -15.97
C ASN A 147 8.96 11.93 -16.28
N SER A 148 8.20 12.96 -16.58
CA SER A 148 6.80 12.87 -17.02
C SER A 148 6.58 12.07 -18.33
N ASN A 149 7.64 11.67 -19.01
CA ASN A 149 7.63 10.90 -20.26
C ASN A 149 7.96 9.42 -20.10
N ASP A 150 8.37 8.97 -18.90
CA ASP A 150 8.50 7.54 -18.68
C ASP A 150 7.10 6.94 -18.55
N HIS A 151 6.77 6.05 -19.48
CA HIS A 151 5.56 5.25 -19.41
C HIS A 151 5.46 4.65 -18.01
N CYS A 152 4.41 5.00 -17.26
CA CYS A 152 4.12 4.35 -16.00
C CYS A 152 4.07 2.84 -16.27
N LEU A 153 5.04 2.10 -15.76
CA LEU A 153 4.89 0.66 -15.72
C LEU A 153 3.61 0.36 -14.91
N PRO A 154 2.84 -0.66 -15.26
CA PRO A 154 1.55 -0.94 -14.63
C PRO A 154 1.60 -1.20 -13.10
N TRP A 155 2.76 -1.04 -12.49
CA TRP A 155 3.07 -1.20 -11.05
C TRP A 155 3.70 0.01 -10.39
N ASP A 156 3.78 1.15 -11.06
CA ASP A 156 4.24 2.39 -10.42
C ASP A 156 3.07 3.07 -9.69
N VAL A 157 3.08 3.01 -8.38
CA VAL A 157 2.18 3.83 -7.57
C VAL A 157 2.83 5.19 -7.39
N ARG A 158 2.34 6.20 -8.12
CA ARG A 158 2.82 7.58 -8.00
C ARG A 158 1.97 8.36 -7.03
N TRP A 159 2.58 8.81 -5.97
CA TRP A 159 1.97 9.75 -5.03
C TRP A 159 2.06 11.17 -5.59
N GLY A 160 0.91 11.86 -5.72
CA GLY A 160 0.82 13.25 -6.14
C GLY A 160 0.57 13.51 -7.63
N VAL A 161 0.69 12.51 -8.53
CA VAL A 161 0.34 12.66 -9.95
C VAL A 161 -0.54 11.48 -10.36
N PRO A 162 -1.75 11.70 -10.89
CA PRO A 162 -2.55 10.61 -11.43
C PRO A 162 -1.85 10.05 -12.67
N CYS A 163 -1.59 8.75 -12.71
CA CYS A 163 -1.37 8.08 -13.98
C CYS A 163 -2.69 8.11 -14.73
N VAL A 164 -2.75 8.90 -15.79
CA VAL A 164 -3.88 8.89 -16.74
C VAL A 164 -3.59 7.73 -17.68
N TRP A 165 -4.49 6.76 -17.67
CA TRP A 165 -4.56 5.68 -18.68
C TRP A 165 -5.22 6.16 -19.94
#